data_88f8cce7cfcb1b743d6f65a1085c5000
#
_entry.id   88f8cce7cfcb1b743d6f65a1085c5000
#
_cell.length_a   1.000
_cell.length_b   1.000
_cell.length_c   1.000
_cell.angle_alpha   90.00
_cell.angle_beta   90.00
_cell.angle_gamma   90.00
#
_symmetry.space_group_name_H-M   'P 1'
#
loop_
_entity.id
_entity.type
_entity.pdbx_description
1 polymer ?
#
loop_
_entity_poly.entity_id
_entity_poly.type
_entity_poly.pdbx_seq_one_letter_code
_entity_poly.pdbx_strand_id
1 'polypeptide(L)'
;NKIDREGSRPEEVVDEVLDLFIELGADEDQLEFPVVYASGRDGYASLDPHQPGTDMKPLFEAIINEIPAPQGDAEGGLQILISNIDSDPFVGRIGVGRVERGTVKTGQSVAICHTDGNVTKNARIGKIYQYEGLKRVESETAEMGDLICVSGIQDINIGETICDPENIEQLPFVKIDEPTVSMNFIVNNSPFAGREGKYVTSRNLRDRLFKEIETNVALRVEETDSADTFKVSGRGELHLSILIETMRRQNYEFQVSRPQVITKMIDGKLNEPMEMLIIEVPDAYVGAVMEKLGSRKAELINMGTREGGSTHIEFRIPSRGLMGYRPEFLTDTNGNGIMNHVFDGYEPYKGEIVTRHQGSLIAFETGETVTYGLYAAQERGRLFVGPGVYEGMIVGASPKSEDITVNVCKKKHITNTRASGSDDALKLTPPSILSLEQCLEFIADDELVEVTPENIRMRKRILSKEQRMKQAFHKK
;
A
#
# COMPACT_ATOMS: atom_id res chain seq x y z
N ASN A 1 8.66 24.41 13.28
CA ASN A 1 8.95 24.82 11.90
C ASN A 1 7.72 25.44 11.24
N LYS A 2 7.91 26.26 10.19
CA LYS A 2 6.87 26.98 9.45
C LYS A 2 6.21 28.11 10.24
N ILE A 3 6.90 28.75 11.16
CA ILE A 3 6.41 29.90 11.93
C ILE A 3 6.14 31.12 11.04
N ASP A 4 6.74 31.16 9.83
CA ASP A 4 6.56 32.17 8.78
C ASP A 4 5.20 32.08 8.06
N ARG A 5 4.41 31.05 8.30
CA ARG A 5 3.12 30.88 7.61
C ARG A 5 2.01 31.70 8.26
N GLU A 6 1.16 32.27 7.42
CA GLU A 6 -0.10 32.86 7.86
C GLU A 6 -0.96 31.82 8.56
N GLY A 7 -1.47 32.15 9.77
CA GLY A 7 -2.22 31.22 10.60
C GLY A 7 -1.37 30.25 11.43
N SER A 8 -0.06 30.45 11.54
CA SER A 8 0.76 29.70 12.50
C SER A 8 0.30 30.00 13.95
N ARG A 9 0.25 28.94 14.78
CA ARG A 9 -0.21 28.98 16.18
C ARG A 9 0.86 28.37 17.09
N PRO A 10 2.06 28.99 17.21
CA PRO A 10 3.19 28.32 17.84
C PRO A 10 2.97 27.97 19.33
N GLU A 11 2.34 28.86 20.11
CA GLU A 11 2.07 28.64 21.53
C GLU A 11 0.97 27.58 21.73
N GLU A 12 -0.15 27.70 21.05
CA GLU A 12 -1.25 26.71 21.12
C GLU A 12 -0.78 25.31 20.73
N VAL A 13 0.11 25.19 19.73
CA VAL A 13 0.66 23.90 19.30
C VAL A 13 1.54 23.27 20.38
N VAL A 14 2.28 24.07 21.16
CA VAL A 14 3.08 23.57 22.30
C VAL A 14 2.16 23.02 23.38
N ASP A 15 1.07 23.74 23.70
CA ASP A 15 0.08 23.27 24.66
C ASP A 15 -0.61 21.98 24.19
N GLU A 16 -1.03 21.92 22.90
CA GLU A 16 -1.59 20.69 22.30
C GLU A 16 -0.65 19.49 22.36
N VAL A 17 0.68 19.72 22.19
CA VAL A 17 1.71 18.67 22.31
C VAL A 17 1.88 18.21 23.75
N LEU A 18 1.87 19.13 24.70
CA LEU A 18 1.92 18.82 26.14
C LEU A 18 0.71 17.99 26.57
N ASP A 19 -0.49 18.39 26.17
CA ASP A 19 -1.72 17.65 26.45
C ASP A 19 -1.64 16.22 25.89
N LEU A 20 -1.17 16.07 24.65
CA LEU A 20 -0.95 14.75 24.03
C LEU A 20 0.05 13.89 24.81
N PHE A 21 1.16 14.46 25.26
CA PHE A 21 2.16 13.71 26.05
C PHE A 21 1.58 13.25 27.39
N ILE A 22 0.78 14.10 28.06
CA ILE A 22 0.08 13.75 29.28
C ILE A 22 -0.91 12.61 29.05
N GLU A 23 -1.69 12.66 27.97
CA GLU A 23 -2.63 11.59 27.61
C GLU A 23 -1.91 10.25 27.31
N LEU A 24 -0.71 10.31 26.73
CA LEU A 24 0.15 9.14 26.48
C LEU A 24 0.87 8.63 27.72
N GLY A 25 0.73 9.29 28.88
CA GLY A 25 1.32 8.88 30.14
C GLY A 25 2.83 9.21 30.25
N ALA A 26 3.26 10.31 29.62
CA ALA A 26 4.64 10.81 29.73
C ALA A 26 5.02 11.13 31.19
N ASP A 27 6.26 10.86 31.54
CA ASP A 27 6.81 11.24 32.84
C ASP A 27 7.28 12.72 32.89
N GLU A 28 7.69 13.20 34.06
CA GLU A 28 8.11 14.60 34.26
C GLU A 28 9.29 14.97 33.35
N ASP A 29 10.25 14.08 33.15
CA ASP A 29 11.43 14.31 32.30
C ASP A 29 11.04 14.43 30.81
N GLN A 30 10.03 13.70 30.37
CA GLN A 30 9.50 13.75 29.01
C GLN A 30 8.64 15.00 28.74
N LEU A 31 8.09 15.62 29.77
CA LEU A 31 7.31 16.86 29.65
C LEU A 31 8.20 18.11 29.64
N GLU A 32 9.44 18.03 30.14
CA GLU A 32 10.43 19.11 30.08
C GLU A 32 11.26 19.02 28.79
N PHE A 33 10.71 19.46 27.65
CA PHE A 33 11.42 19.46 26.38
C PHE A 33 11.69 20.89 25.88
N PRO A 34 12.86 21.17 25.27
CA PRO A 34 13.17 22.47 24.68
C PRO A 34 12.36 22.70 23.40
N VAL A 35 11.92 23.94 23.22
CA VAL A 35 11.16 24.35 22.02
C VAL A 35 11.97 25.33 21.21
N VAL A 36 12.10 25.04 19.91
CA VAL A 36 12.76 25.93 18.93
C VAL A 36 11.80 26.27 17.81
N TYR A 37 11.58 27.55 17.61
CA TYR A 37 10.71 28.10 16.55
C TYR A 37 11.53 28.36 15.29
N ALA A 38 11.13 27.83 14.14
CA ALA A 38 11.95 27.92 12.95
C ALA A 38 11.15 28.15 11.66
N SER A 39 11.77 28.83 10.70
CA SER A 39 11.37 28.87 9.30
C SER A 39 12.47 28.24 8.43
N GLY A 40 12.25 27.00 8.00
CA GLY A 40 13.18 26.34 7.08
C GLY A 40 13.22 26.98 5.69
N ARG A 41 12.17 27.71 5.29
CA ARG A 41 12.12 28.46 4.03
C ARG A 41 13.03 29.69 4.09
N ASP A 42 12.92 30.43 5.18
CA ASP A 42 13.64 31.71 5.34
C ASP A 42 15.00 31.53 6.03
N GLY A 43 15.33 30.30 6.47
CA GLY A 43 16.65 29.90 6.97
C GLY A 43 16.99 30.48 8.36
N TYR A 44 16.00 30.59 9.26
CA TYR A 44 16.23 31.04 10.62
C TYR A 44 15.56 30.20 11.69
N ALA A 45 16.08 30.26 12.91
CA ALA A 45 15.51 29.69 14.11
C ALA A 45 15.57 30.69 15.27
N SER A 46 14.65 30.56 16.24
CA SER A 46 14.57 31.41 17.44
C SER A 46 14.07 30.56 18.62
N LEU A 47 14.44 30.97 19.84
CA LEU A 47 13.89 30.46 21.08
C LEU A 47 12.62 31.21 21.54
N ASP A 48 12.29 32.32 20.87
CA ASP A 48 11.15 33.16 21.15
C ASP A 48 10.24 33.22 19.91
N PRO A 49 8.95 32.80 20.01
CA PRO A 49 8.02 32.77 18.86
C PRO A 49 7.73 34.16 18.28
N HIS A 50 7.92 35.22 19.07
CA HIS A 50 7.65 36.63 18.68
C HIS A 50 8.86 37.34 18.10
N GLN A 51 10.05 36.74 18.14
CA GLN A 51 11.27 37.32 17.62
C GLN A 51 11.83 36.45 16.51
N PRO A 52 11.80 36.92 15.25
CA PRO A 52 12.41 36.20 14.16
C PRO A 52 13.93 36.08 14.38
N GLY A 53 14.46 34.88 14.19
CA GLY A 53 15.89 34.63 14.24
C GLY A 53 16.62 35.21 13.03
N THR A 54 17.95 35.24 13.10
CA THR A 54 18.82 35.72 12.01
C THR A 54 19.41 34.57 11.21
N ASP A 55 19.54 33.40 11.81
CA ASP A 55 20.14 32.20 11.24
C ASP A 55 19.62 30.94 11.93
N MET A 56 20.10 29.75 11.52
CA MET A 56 19.73 28.45 12.07
C MET A 56 20.52 28.04 13.31
N LYS A 57 21.43 28.88 13.82
CA LYS A 57 22.32 28.58 14.93
C LYS A 57 21.56 28.10 16.20
N PRO A 58 20.45 28.75 16.63
CA PRO A 58 19.71 28.28 17.81
C PRO A 58 19.20 26.84 17.68
N LEU A 59 18.81 26.40 16.48
CA LEU A 59 18.42 25.01 16.25
C LEU A 59 19.62 24.07 16.35
N PHE A 60 20.76 24.42 15.76
CA PHE A 60 21.96 23.59 15.81
C PHE A 60 22.52 23.48 17.23
N GLU A 61 22.50 24.58 18.00
CA GLU A 61 22.89 24.55 19.41
C GLU A 61 21.96 23.68 20.26
N ALA A 62 20.64 23.75 20.03
CA ALA A 62 19.69 22.86 20.71
C ALA A 62 19.96 21.39 20.38
N ILE A 63 20.22 21.04 19.11
CA ILE A 63 20.56 19.68 18.71
C ILE A 63 21.85 19.19 19.42
N ILE A 64 22.90 20.02 19.47
CA ILE A 64 24.18 19.64 20.09
C ILE A 64 24.03 19.44 21.60
N ASN A 65 23.22 20.27 22.26
CA ASN A 65 23.06 20.24 23.71
C ASN A 65 22.10 19.14 24.18
N GLU A 66 21.03 18.89 23.44
CA GLU A 66 19.93 18.01 23.87
C GLU A 66 20.02 16.59 23.32
N ILE A 67 20.62 16.43 22.13
CA ILE A 67 20.71 15.08 21.51
C ILE A 67 22.03 14.43 21.92
N PRO A 68 21.99 13.30 22.67
CA PRO A 68 23.21 12.62 23.07
C PRO A 68 23.95 12.06 21.87
N ALA A 69 25.27 12.09 21.90
CA ALA A 69 26.10 11.41 20.91
C ALA A 69 25.84 9.90 20.94
N PRO A 70 26.07 9.18 19.81
CA PRO A 70 25.98 7.73 19.78
C PRO A 70 26.78 7.09 20.93
N GLN A 71 26.17 6.15 21.66
CA GLN A 71 26.79 5.42 22.73
C GLN A 71 27.11 3.99 22.27
N GLY A 72 28.29 3.49 22.62
CA GLY A 72 28.73 2.14 22.30
C GLY A 72 30.20 1.94 22.57
N ASP A 73 30.72 0.73 22.34
CA ASP A 73 32.10 0.37 22.50
C ASP A 73 32.85 0.45 21.15
N ALA A 74 33.64 1.50 20.97
CA ALA A 74 34.42 1.72 19.75
C ALA A 74 35.58 0.72 19.57
N GLU A 75 36.11 0.15 20.67
CA GLU A 75 37.23 -0.78 20.68
C GLU A 75 36.78 -2.26 20.64
N GLY A 76 35.50 -2.51 20.78
CA GLY A 76 34.91 -3.84 20.79
C GLY A 76 34.88 -4.51 19.42
N GLY A 77 34.53 -5.80 19.38
CA GLY A 77 34.32 -6.54 18.12
C GLY A 77 33.19 -5.94 17.28
N LEU A 78 33.36 -5.90 15.98
CA LEU A 78 32.43 -5.30 15.03
C LEU A 78 30.98 -5.82 15.19
N GLN A 79 30.03 -4.90 15.23
CA GLN A 79 28.59 -5.18 15.06
C GLN A 79 27.93 -4.09 14.23
N ILE A 80 27.20 -4.50 13.16
CA ILE A 80 26.38 -3.62 12.32
C ILE A 80 25.02 -4.26 12.17
N LEU A 81 23.95 -3.55 12.57
CA LEU A 81 22.57 -3.97 12.31
C LEU A 81 22.11 -3.40 10.95
N ILE A 82 21.72 -4.28 10.05
CA ILE A 82 21.17 -3.87 8.75
C ILE A 82 19.69 -3.50 8.92
N SER A 83 19.38 -2.23 8.73
CA SER A 83 18.05 -1.66 8.89
C SER A 83 17.33 -1.39 7.57
N ASN A 84 18.07 -1.32 6.45
CA ASN A 84 17.52 -1.10 5.12
C ASN A 84 18.37 -1.78 4.04
N ILE A 85 17.79 -1.99 2.87
CA ILE A 85 18.46 -2.55 1.69
C ILE A 85 18.27 -1.58 0.52
N ASP A 86 19.34 -1.36 -0.22
CA ASP A 86 19.36 -0.64 -1.49
C ASP A 86 19.97 -1.55 -2.57
N SER A 87 19.84 -1.16 -3.82
CA SER A 87 20.38 -1.89 -4.96
C SER A 87 21.05 -0.92 -5.96
N ASP A 88 22.21 -1.30 -6.42
CA ASP A 88 22.96 -0.56 -7.44
C ASP A 88 23.28 -1.49 -8.62
N PRO A 89 23.06 -1.06 -9.88
CA PRO A 89 23.28 -1.90 -11.06
C PRO A 89 24.70 -2.45 -11.22
N PHE A 90 25.71 -1.79 -10.60
CA PHE A 90 27.13 -2.15 -10.74
C PHE A 90 27.68 -2.92 -9.56
N VAL A 91 27.26 -2.57 -8.33
CA VAL A 91 27.76 -3.20 -7.10
C VAL A 91 26.78 -4.20 -6.50
N GLY A 92 25.57 -4.29 -7.06
CA GLY A 92 24.51 -5.20 -6.60
C GLY A 92 23.83 -4.72 -5.35
N ARG A 93 23.50 -5.66 -4.47
CA ARG A 93 22.77 -5.42 -3.22
C ARG A 93 23.65 -4.69 -2.20
N ILE A 94 23.08 -3.69 -1.54
CA ILE A 94 23.73 -2.82 -0.57
C ILE A 94 22.95 -2.87 0.73
N GLY A 95 23.59 -3.32 1.81
CA GLY A 95 23.04 -3.24 3.15
C GLY A 95 23.28 -1.85 3.74
N VAL A 96 22.23 -1.22 4.27
CA VAL A 96 22.31 0.06 4.98
C VAL A 96 22.08 -0.20 6.46
N GLY A 97 22.99 0.25 7.30
CA GLY A 97 22.91 0.01 8.72
C GLY A 97 23.75 0.97 9.54
N ARG A 98 23.63 0.84 10.85
CA ARG A 98 24.43 1.58 11.81
C ARG A 98 25.50 0.65 12.40
N VAL A 99 26.72 1.18 12.53
CA VAL A 99 27.77 0.52 13.29
C VAL A 99 27.46 0.69 14.78
N GLU A 100 27.02 -0.38 15.43
CA GLU A 100 26.65 -0.35 16.85
C GLU A 100 27.87 -0.53 17.77
N ARG A 101 28.91 -1.24 17.28
CA ARG A 101 30.15 -1.51 18.02
C ARG A 101 31.33 -1.68 17.06
N GLY A 102 32.51 -1.24 17.52
CA GLY A 102 33.77 -1.43 16.81
C GLY A 102 33.97 -0.57 15.58
N THR A 103 34.87 -1.01 14.73
CA THR A 103 35.26 -0.33 13.48
C THR A 103 35.20 -1.33 12.33
N VAL A 104 34.71 -0.89 11.16
CA VAL A 104 34.67 -1.67 9.94
C VAL A 104 35.60 -1.08 8.88
N LYS A 105 36.23 -1.95 8.07
CA LYS A 105 37.15 -1.56 6.98
C LYS A 105 36.75 -2.21 5.65
N THR A 106 36.97 -1.53 4.55
CA THR A 106 36.83 -2.09 3.22
C THR A 106 37.68 -3.34 3.06
N GLY A 107 37.12 -4.41 2.51
CA GLY A 107 37.79 -5.70 2.32
C GLY A 107 37.90 -6.58 3.57
N GLN A 108 37.34 -6.16 4.72
CA GLN A 108 37.34 -6.92 5.96
C GLN A 108 36.54 -8.23 5.83
N SER A 109 37.07 -9.31 6.44
CA SER A 109 36.33 -10.56 6.60
C SER A 109 35.38 -10.44 7.80
N VAL A 110 34.12 -10.83 7.63
CA VAL A 110 33.06 -10.70 8.62
C VAL A 110 32.20 -11.96 8.68
N ALA A 111 31.44 -12.12 9.75
CA ALA A 111 30.36 -13.10 9.83
C ALA A 111 29.02 -12.39 9.72
N ILE A 112 28.00 -13.09 9.22
CA ILE A 112 26.63 -12.60 9.10
C ILE A 112 25.73 -13.49 9.93
N CYS A 113 25.06 -12.93 10.91
CA CYS A 113 24.00 -13.59 11.65
C CYS A 113 22.67 -13.34 10.93
N HIS A 114 22.09 -14.39 10.37
CA HIS A 114 20.80 -14.33 9.69
C HIS A 114 19.64 -14.33 10.67
N THR A 115 18.50 -13.78 10.25
CA THR A 115 17.29 -13.68 11.09
C THR A 115 16.67 -15.03 11.46
N ASP A 116 17.03 -16.10 10.76
CA ASP A 116 16.62 -17.49 11.03
C ASP A 116 17.55 -18.23 12.03
N GLY A 117 18.58 -17.54 12.54
CA GLY A 117 19.59 -18.09 13.46
C GLY A 117 20.78 -18.77 12.78
N ASN A 118 20.80 -18.88 11.45
CA ASN A 118 21.96 -19.35 10.72
C ASN A 118 23.09 -18.31 10.72
N VAL A 119 24.34 -18.76 10.52
CA VAL A 119 25.52 -17.89 10.44
C VAL A 119 26.31 -18.19 9.19
N THR A 120 26.52 -17.19 8.34
CA THR A 120 27.47 -17.24 7.24
C THR A 120 28.82 -16.73 7.70
N LYS A 121 29.82 -17.60 7.79
CA LYS A 121 31.21 -17.23 8.10
C LYS A 121 31.98 -16.87 6.84
N ASN A 122 32.98 -16.01 6.98
CA ASN A 122 33.89 -15.60 5.90
C ASN A 122 33.24 -14.82 4.77
N ALA A 123 32.18 -14.07 5.05
CA ALA A 123 31.72 -13.02 4.14
C ALA A 123 32.76 -11.89 4.08
N ARG A 124 32.78 -11.13 3.00
CA ARG A 124 33.74 -10.04 2.80
C ARG A 124 33.04 -8.75 2.46
N ILE A 125 33.36 -7.70 3.17
CA ILE A 125 32.91 -6.34 2.84
C ILE A 125 33.59 -5.91 1.54
N GLY A 126 32.79 -5.53 0.54
CA GLY A 126 33.30 -4.99 -0.72
C GLY A 126 33.72 -3.54 -0.53
N LYS A 127 32.75 -2.63 -0.57
CA LYS A 127 32.95 -1.21 -0.36
C LYS A 127 32.05 -0.70 0.75
N ILE A 128 32.51 0.36 1.40
CA ILE A 128 31.77 1.11 2.42
C ILE A 128 31.45 2.48 1.85
N TYR A 129 30.23 2.94 2.06
CA TYR A 129 29.82 4.30 1.70
C TYR A 129 29.22 4.97 2.94
N GLN A 130 29.47 6.26 3.09
CA GLN A 130 28.85 7.14 4.08
C GLN A 130 28.02 8.20 3.36
N TYR A 131 27.08 8.82 4.07
CA TYR A 131 26.26 9.89 3.50
C TYR A 131 26.88 11.26 3.82
N GLU A 132 27.21 12.00 2.75
CA GLU A 132 27.54 13.43 2.83
C GLU A 132 26.39 14.23 2.21
N GLY A 133 25.54 14.78 3.07
CA GLY A 133 24.27 15.36 2.65
C GLY A 133 23.35 14.27 2.03
N LEU A 134 23.02 14.42 0.74
CA LEU A 134 22.20 13.44 -0.01
C LEU A 134 23.02 12.46 -0.88
N LYS A 135 24.34 12.57 -0.86
CA LYS A 135 25.20 11.74 -1.71
C LYS A 135 25.88 10.65 -0.90
N ARG A 136 26.01 9.48 -1.52
CA ARG A 136 26.86 8.41 -1.01
C ARG A 136 28.29 8.64 -1.44
N VAL A 137 29.22 8.71 -0.49
CA VAL A 137 30.66 8.87 -0.72
C VAL A 137 31.37 7.63 -0.23
N GLU A 138 32.29 7.11 -1.03
CA GLU A 138 33.09 5.93 -0.69
C GLU A 138 34.04 6.28 0.48
N SER A 139 34.07 5.41 1.50
CA SER A 139 34.93 5.51 2.65
C SER A 139 35.73 4.22 2.83
N GLU A 140 36.97 4.34 3.32
CA GLU A 140 37.81 3.17 3.61
C GLU A 140 37.44 2.53 4.94
N THR A 141 36.95 3.34 5.89
CA THR A 141 36.65 2.92 7.27
C THR A 141 35.39 3.60 7.78
N ALA A 142 34.72 2.96 8.73
CA ALA A 142 33.64 3.57 9.52
C ALA A 142 33.70 3.03 10.96
N GLU A 143 33.25 3.83 11.90
CA GLU A 143 33.33 3.52 13.33
C GLU A 143 31.97 3.54 14.02
N MET A 144 31.93 3.10 15.27
CA MET A 144 30.74 3.08 16.12
C MET A 144 29.97 4.40 16.05
N GLY A 145 28.66 4.31 15.78
CA GLY A 145 27.75 5.44 15.59
C GLY A 145 27.49 5.83 14.14
N ASP A 146 28.37 5.46 13.19
CA ASP A 146 28.23 5.80 11.79
C ASP A 146 27.06 5.06 11.12
N LEU A 147 26.33 5.78 10.30
CA LEU A 147 25.36 5.20 9.34
C LEU A 147 26.06 4.93 8.01
N ILE A 148 26.12 3.67 7.63
CA ILE A 148 26.90 3.22 6.48
C ILE A 148 26.07 2.39 5.49
N CYS A 149 26.57 2.36 4.27
CA CYS A 149 26.14 1.41 3.24
C CYS A 149 27.28 0.43 2.97
N VAL A 150 27.00 -0.88 3.03
CA VAL A 150 27.95 -1.95 2.76
C VAL A 150 27.57 -2.73 1.52
N SER A 151 28.51 -2.94 0.61
CA SER A 151 28.37 -3.79 -0.58
C SER A 151 29.26 -5.02 -0.51
N GLY A 152 29.08 -5.94 -1.47
CA GLY A 152 29.89 -7.16 -1.59
C GLY A 152 29.28 -8.39 -0.90
N ILE A 153 28.16 -8.24 -0.19
CA ILE A 153 27.40 -9.32 0.44
C ILE A 153 26.08 -9.49 -0.31
N GLN A 154 25.99 -10.51 -1.18
CA GLN A 154 24.86 -10.65 -2.11
C GLN A 154 23.54 -10.97 -1.43
N ASP A 155 23.57 -11.73 -0.34
CA ASP A 155 22.37 -12.25 0.33
C ASP A 155 22.04 -11.50 1.64
N ILE A 156 22.56 -10.30 1.81
CA ILE A 156 22.28 -9.49 3.03
C ILE A 156 20.83 -9.04 3.06
N ASN A 157 20.18 -9.15 4.24
CA ASN A 157 18.79 -8.79 4.45
C ASN A 157 18.61 -7.85 5.64
N ILE A 158 17.45 -7.22 5.73
CA ILE A 158 17.07 -6.39 6.88
C ILE A 158 16.95 -7.26 8.14
N GLY A 159 17.44 -6.76 9.26
CA GLY A 159 17.46 -7.45 10.55
C GLY A 159 18.67 -8.36 10.76
N GLU A 160 19.48 -8.55 9.72
CA GLU A 160 20.73 -9.31 9.85
C GLU A 160 21.83 -8.47 10.52
N THR A 161 22.69 -9.14 11.26
CA THR A 161 23.83 -8.52 11.92
C THR A 161 25.12 -8.93 11.24
N ILE A 162 25.90 -7.95 10.78
CA ILE A 162 27.29 -8.17 10.37
C ILE A 162 28.16 -8.04 11.61
N CYS A 163 28.97 -9.06 11.92
CA CYS A 163 29.80 -9.10 13.12
C CYS A 163 31.20 -9.63 12.85
N ASP A 164 32.06 -9.50 13.88
CA ASP A 164 33.37 -10.08 13.91
C ASP A 164 33.28 -11.62 13.85
N PRO A 165 34.03 -12.30 12.93
CA PRO A 165 34.03 -13.75 12.83
C PRO A 165 34.47 -14.48 14.12
N GLU A 166 35.27 -13.83 14.98
CA GLU A 166 35.75 -14.39 16.24
C GLU A 166 34.75 -14.15 17.40
N ASN A 167 33.89 -13.13 17.25
CA ASN A 167 32.87 -12.79 18.26
C ASN A 167 31.48 -12.66 17.57
N ILE A 168 30.86 -13.82 17.33
CA ILE A 168 29.57 -13.91 16.65
C ILE A 168 28.44 -13.60 17.64
N GLU A 169 27.83 -12.42 17.50
CA GLU A 169 26.78 -11.95 18.39
C GLU A 169 25.71 -11.21 17.57
N GLN A 170 24.49 -11.75 17.57
CA GLN A 170 23.35 -11.17 16.84
C GLN A 170 22.74 -10.04 17.67
N LEU A 171 22.48 -8.91 17.01
CA LEU A 171 21.72 -7.81 17.58
C LEU A 171 20.21 -8.10 17.55
N PRO A 172 19.45 -7.57 18.52
CA PRO A 172 18.00 -7.63 18.46
C PRO A 172 17.49 -6.87 17.22
N PHE A 173 16.53 -7.46 16.54
CA PHE A 173 15.94 -6.87 15.34
C PHE A 173 14.41 -6.96 15.37
N VAL A 174 13.76 -6.05 14.66
CA VAL A 174 12.31 -6.09 14.44
C VAL A 174 12.03 -7.01 13.26
N LYS A 175 11.28 -8.08 13.51
CA LYS A 175 10.89 -9.01 12.45
C LYS A 175 9.93 -8.30 11.49
N ILE A 176 10.21 -8.37 10.19
CA ILE A 176 9.32 -7.86 9.15
C ILE A 176 8.16 -8.84 8.99
N ASP A 177 6.93 -8.31 8.99
CA ASP A 177 5.73 -9.11 8.80
C ASP A 177 5.73 -9.78 7.42
N GLU A 178 5.31 -11.04 7.42
CA GLU A 178 5.12 -11.79 6.18
C GLU A 178 3.96 -11.21 5.36
N PRO A 179 4.00 -11.37 4.02
CA PRO A 179 2.88 -11.00 3.18
C PRO A 179 1.58 -11.71 3.60
N THR A 180 0.50 -10.96 3.70
CA THR A 180 -0.84 -11.46 4.06
C THR A 180 -1.82 -11.45 2.90
N VAL A 181 -1.53 -10.70 1.83
CA VAL A 181 -2.38 -10.54 0.65
C VAL A 181 -1.59 -10.84 -0.61
N SER A 182 -2.20 -11.51 -1.57
CA SER A 182 -1.61 -11.76 -2.88
C SER A 182 -2.57 -11.42 -4.01
N MET A 183 -2.04 -11.09 -5.19
CA MET A 183 -2.78 -10.90 -6.42
C MET A 183 -1.94 -11.29 -7.64
N ASN A 184 -2.59 -11.56 -8.75
CA ASN A 184 -1.90 -11.86 -9.99
C ASN A 184 -1.69 -10.59 -10.81
N PHE A 185 -0.46 -10.39 -11.27
CA PHE A 185 -0.08 -9.41 -12.29
C PHE A 185 0.04 -10.15 -13.62
N ILE A 186 -0.71 -9.70 -14.62
CA ILE A 186 -0.93 -10.43 -15.88
C ILE A 186 -0.61 -9.49 -17.04
N VAL A 187 0.03 -9.99 -18.08
CA VAL A 187 0.21 -9.23 -19.32
C VAL A 187 -1.14 -8.81 -19.88
N ASN A 188 -1.26 -7.54 -20.30
CA ASN A 188 -2.49 -7.05 -20.89
C ASN A 188 -2.75 -7.72 -22.24
N ASN A 189 -3.84 -8.48 -22.34
CA ASN A 189 -4.32 -9.16 -23.53
C ASN A 189 -5.70 -8.65 -23.96
N SER A 190 -6.09 -7.46 -23.50
CA SER A 190 -7.35 -6.85 -23.92
C SER A 190 -7.31 -6.40 -25.38
N PRO A 191 -8.47 -6.14 -26.02
CA PRO A 191 -8.52 -5.55 -27.38
C PRO A 191 -7.88 -4.17 -27.49
N PHE A 192 -7.61 -3.49 -26.36
CA PHE A 192 -6.93 -2.20 -26.32
C PHE A 192 -5.46 -2.30 -25.90
N ALA A 193 -4.95 -3.51 -25.72
CA ALA A 193 -3.56 -3.73 -25.32
C ALA A 193 -2.54 -3.05 -26.25
N GLY A 194 -1.52 -2.43 -25.66
CA GLY A 194 -0.42 -1.77 -26.36
C GLY A 194 -0.75 -0.42 -27.00
N ARG A 195 -1.92 0.17 -26.68
CA ARG A 195 -2.28 1.49 -27.20
C ARG A 195 -1.74 2.65 -26.39
N GLU A 196 -1.55 2.46 -25.11
CA GLU A 196 -1.23 3.52 -24.15
C GLU A 196 0.10 3.28 -23.42
N GLY A 197 0.46 2.02 -23.13
CA GLY A 197 1.67 1.68 -22.41
C GLY A 197 2.89 1.51 -23.30
N LYS A 198 4.07 1.85 -22.78
CA LYS A 198 5.37 1.60 -23.42
C LYS A 198 5.88 0.19 -23.13
N TYR A 199 5.66 -0.31 -21.91
CA TYR A 199 6.14 -1.59 -21.42
C TYR A 199 4.96 -2.56 -21.27
N VAL A 200 4.76 -3.42 -22.28
CA VAL A 200 3.54 -4.24 -22.44
C VAL A 200 3.84 -5.74 -22.52
N THR A 201 5.12 -6.15 -22.51
CA THR A 201 5.49 -7.56 -22.68
C THR A 201 5.67 -8.28 -21.35
N SER A 202 5.56 -9.63 -21.37
CA SER A 202 5.84 -10.49 -20.23
C SER A 202 7.23 -10.25 -19.65
N ARG A 203 8.23 -10.09 -20.50
CA ARG A 203 9.60 -9.78 -20.08
C ARG A 203 9.69 -8.46 -19.34
N ASN A 204 9.08 -7.39 -19.85
CA ASN A 204 9.08 -6.09 -19.17
C ASN A 204 8.44 -6.18 -17.80
N LEU A 205 7.28 -6.86 -17.70
CA LEU A 205 6.56 -7.05 -16.46
C LEU A 205 7.39 -7.85 -15.45
N ARG A 206 7.98 -8.97 -15.89
CA ARG A 206 8.85 -9.80 -15.09
C ARG A 206 10.04 -9.02 -14.54
N ASP A 207 10.82 -8.41 -15.42
CA ASP A 207 12.05 -7.71 -15.04
C ASP A 207 11.75 -6.58 -14.04
N ARG A 208 10.62 -5.89 -14.20
CA ARG A 208 10.19 -4.82 -13.29
C ARG A 208 9.77 -5.36 -11.92
N LEU A 209 8.99 -6.43 -11.87
CA LEU A 209 8.54 -7.04 -10.62
C LEU A 209 9.71 -7.65 -9.84
N PHE A 210 10.62 -8.36 -10.50
CA PHE A 210 11.81 -8.93 -9.85
C PHE A 210 12.80 -7.86 -9.39
N LYS A 211 12.91 -6.74 -10.10
CA LYS A 211 13.68 -5.59 -9.63
C LYS A 211 13.08 -4.95 -8.37
N GLU A 212 11.77 -4.94 -8.22
CA GLU A 212 11.12 -4.38 -7.02
C GLU A 212 11.51 -5.13 -5.74
N ILE A 213 11.60 -6.45 -5.78
CA ILE A 213 11.95 -7.26 -4.61
C ILE A 213 13.42 -7.13 -4.17
N GLU A 214 14.28 -6.54 -4.98
CA GLU A 214 15.66 -6.25 -4.58
C GLU A 214 15.73 -5.24 -3.43
N THR A 215 14.77 -4.31 -3.38
CA THR A 215 14.71 -3.24 -2.37
C THR A 215 13.48 -3.36 -1.46
N ASN A 216 12.38 -3.93 -1.95
CA ASN A 216 11.12 -4.07 -1.20
C ASN A 216 11.03 -5.46 -0.57
N VAL A 217 11.64 -5.62 0.60
CA VAL A 217 11.75 -6.92 1.32
C VAL A 217 10.40 -7.50 1.79
N ALA A 218 9.35 -6.68 1.87
CA ALA A 218 8.00 -7.11 2.26
C ALA A 218 7.16 -7.57 1.06
N LEU A 219 7.74 -7.57 -0.14
CA LEU A 219 7.10 -8.04 -1.37
C LEU A 219 7.68 -9.41 -1.76
N ARG A 220 6.83 -10.30 -2.23
CA ARG A 220 7.25 -11.57 -2.86
C ARG A 220 6.68 -11.64 -4.26
N VAL A 221 7.47 -12.09 -5.21
CA VAL A 221 7.08 -12.32 -6.59
C VAL A 221 7.38 -13.77 -6.94
N GLU A 222 6.37 -14.48 -7.41
CA GLU A 222 6.45 -15.88 -7.80
C GLU A 222 5.99 -16.02 -9.25
N GLU A 223 6.75 -16.78 -10.05
CA GLU A 223 6.31 -17.20 -11.38
C GLU A 223 5.17 -18.23 -11.24
N THR A 224 4.23 -18.21 -12.17
CA THR A 224 3.13 -19.19 -12.21
C THR A 224 3.32 -20.17 -13.37
N ASP A 225 2.44 -21.13 -13.52
CA ASP A 225 2.43 -22.05 -14.68
C ASP A 225 2.24 -21.33 -16.02
N SER A 226 1.77 -20.08 -15.99
CA SER A 226 1.63 -19.20 -17.17
C SER A 226 2.78 -18.21 -17.23
N ALA A 227 3.50 -18.18 -18.35
CA ALA A 227 4.59 -17.24 -18.60
C ALA A 227 4.17 -15.75 -18.58
N ASP A 228 2.87 -15.48 -18.70
CA ASP A 228 2.29 -14.13 -18.73
C ASP A 228 1.66 -13.70 -17.39
N THR A 229 1.83 -14.51 -16.34
CA THR A 229 1.19 -14.27 -15.04
C THR A 229 2.21 -14.43 -13.92
N PHE A 230 2.26 -13.43 -13.04
CA PHE A 230 3.12 -13.40 -11.85
C PHE A 230 2.25 -13.22 -10.61
N LYS A 231 2.46 -14.07 -9.61
CA LYS A 231 1.81 -13.91 -8.31
C LYS A 231 2.65 -12.97 -7.46
N VAL A 232 2.05 -11.87 -7.04
CA VAL A 232 2.69 -10.85 -6.21
C VAL A 232 2.00 -10.81 -4.86
N SER A 233 2.78 -10.94 -3.80
CA SER A 233 2.30 -10.96 -2.42
C SER A 233 2.90 -9.81 -1.63
N GLY A 234 2.06 -9.12 -0.84
CA GLY A 234 2.45 -7.96 -0.04
C GLY A 234 1.77 -7.95 1.32
N ARG A 235 2.15 -7.00 2.18
CA ARG A 235 1.60 -6.85 3.54
C ARG A 235 0.11 -6.50 3.59
N GLY A 236 -0.43 -5.96 2.48
CA GLY A 236 -1.84 -5.56 2.42
C GLY A 236 -2.22 -4.99 1.06
N GLU A 237 -3.50 -4.67 0.90
CA GLU A 237 -4.06 -4.13 -0.34
C GLU A 237 -3.40 -2.80 -0.75
N LEU A 238 -3.17 -1.89 0.21
CA LEU A 238 -2.52 -0.59 -0.05
C LEU A 238 -1.10 -0.75 -0.57
N HIS A 239 -0.33 -1.71 -0.04
CA HIS A 239 1.04 -1.98 -0.50
C HIS A 239 1.06 -2.39 -1.98
N LEU A 240 0.14 -3.27 -2.38
CA LEU A 240 0.01 -3.71 -3.78
C LEU A 240 -0.55 -2.59 -4.68
N SER A 241 -1.48 -1.76 -4.19
CA SER A 241 -2.01 -0.61 -4.93
C SER A 241 -0.94 0.45 -5.22
N ILE A 242 -0.04 0.71 -4.27
CA ILE A 242 1.11 1.62 -4.47
C ILE A 242 2.04 1.08 -5.55
N LEU A 243 2.33 -0.23 -5.55
CA LEU A 243 3.14 -0.85 -6.59
C LEU A 243 2.49 -0.69 -7.98
N ILE A 244 1.18 -0.98 -8.09
CA ILE A 244 0.41 -0.85 -9.33
C ILE A 244 0.48 0.60 -9.85
N GLU A 245 0.21 1.59 -8.99
CA GLU A 245 0.22 3.00 -9.37
C GLU A 245 1.63 3.48 -9.76
N THR A 246 2.67 3.01 -9.06
CA THR A 246 4.06 3.31 -9.39
C THR A 246 4.42 2.77 -10.78
N MET A 247 4.06 1.53 -11.08
CA MET A 247 4.30 0.93 -12.40
C MET A 247 3.51 1.63 -13.49
N ARG A 248 2.25 2.03 -13.21
CA ARG A 248 1.42 2.81 -14.13
C ARG A 248 2.10 4.13 -14.52
N ARG A 249 2.64 4.87 -13.55
CA ARG A 249 3.39 6.12 -13.77
C ARG A 249 4.70 5.93 -14.52
N GLN A 250 5.26 4.73 -14.46
CA GLN A 250 6.46 4.34 -15.21
C GLN A 250 6.14 3.85 -16.65
N ASN A 251 4.94 4.06 -17.14
CA ASN A 251 4.45 3.66 -18.47
C ASN A 251 4.32 2.15 -18.71
N TYR A 252 4.11 1.37 -17.65
CA TYR A 252 3.74 -0.04 -17.77
C TYR A 252 2.24 -0.18 -18.04
N GLU A 253 1.90 -1.20 -18.83
CA GLU A 253 0.53 -1.62 -19.11
C GLU A 253 0.39 -3.10 -18.78
N PHE A 254 -0.55 -3.44 -17.92
CA PHE A 254 -0.76 -4.80 -17.42
C PHE A 254 -2.18 -4.95 -16.87
N GLN A 255 -2.51 -6.15 -16.43
CA GLN A 255 -3.77 -6.45 -15.75
C GLN A 255 -3.50 -7.02 -14.37
N VAL A 256 -4.46 -6.82 -13.45
CA VAL A 256 -4.38 -7.41 -12.11
C VAL A 256 -5.68 -8.12 -11.75
N SER A 257 -5.56 -9.19 -10.99
CA SER A 257 -6.70 -9.89 -10.40
C SER A 257 -7.16 -9.21 -9.11
N ARG A 258 -8.32 -9.62 -8.59
CA ARG A 258 -8.77 -9.26 -7.26
C ARG A 258 -7.72 -9.69 -6.23
N PRO A 259 -7.40 -8.85 -5.21
CA PRO A 259 -6.58 -9.25 -4.08
C PRO A 259 -7.23 -10.40 -3.29
N GLN A 260 -6.41 -11.35 -2.83
CA GLN A 260 -6.85 -12.49 -2.02
C GLN A 260 -5.93 -12.63 -0.81
N VAL A 261 -6.48 -12.97 0.34
CA VAL A 261 -5.69 -13.25 1.54
C VAL A 261 -4.93 -14.55 1.38
N ILE A 262 -3.73 -14.59 1.95
CA ILE A 262 -2.88 -15.79 1.96
C ILE A 262 -3.28 -16.65 3.15
N THR A 263 -3.93 -17.78 2.89
CA THR A 263 -4.29 -18.77 3.90
C THR A 263 -3.16 -19.74 4.15
N LYS A 264 -3.08 -20.29 5.37
CA LYS A 264 -2.07 -21.28 5.77
C LYS A 264 -2.73 -22.50 6.39
N MET A 265 -2.14 -23.68 6.16
CA MET A 265 -2.51 -24.90 6.89
C MET A 265 -1.69 -24.94 8.21
N ILE A 266 -2.37 -24.79 9.34
CA ILE A 266 -1.76 -24.89 10.68
C ILE A 266 -2.51 -25.97 11.44
N ASP A 267 -1.80 -26.96 11.96
CA ASP A 267 -2.36 -28.11 12.68
C ASP A 267 -3.50 -28.82 11.92
N GLY A 268 -3.35 -28.94 10.60
CA GLY A 268 -4.33 -29.59 9.73
C GLY A 268 -5.62 -28.80 9.48
N LYS A 269 -5.71 -27.54 9.93
CA LYS A 269 -6.83 -26.64 9.70
C LYS A 269 -6.42 -25.49 8.79
N LEU A 270 -7.33 -25.08 7.93
CA LEU A 270 -7.16 -23.87 7.13
C LEU A 270 -7.28 -22.66 8.04
N ASN A 271 -6.23 -21.82 8.04
CA ASN A 271 -6.16 -20.57 8.81
C ASN A 271 -6.05 -19.38 7.87
N GLU A 272 -6.60 -18.26 8.30
CA GLU A 272 -6.58 -16.99 7.59
C GLU A 272 -5.94 -15.89 8.46
N PRO A 273 -5.34 -14.85 7.85
CA PRO A 273 -4.75 -13.74 8.58
C PRO A 273 -5.84 -12.92 9.28
N MET A 274 -5.59 -12.57 10.53
CA MET A 274 -6.44 -11.74 11.38
C MET A 274 -5.79 -10.39 11.62
N GLU A 275 -6.61 -9.38 11.84
CA GLU A 275 -6.17 -8.05 12.18
C GLU A 275 -6.87 -7.54 13.44
N MET A 276 -6.12 -6.83 14.28
CA MET A 276 -6.65 -6.00 15.33
C MET A 276 -7.09 -4.68 14.69
N LEU A 277 -8.37 -4.40 14.70
CA LEU A 277 -9.00 -3.20 14.14
C LEU A 277 -9.40 -2.28 15.27
N ILE A 278 -8.89 -1.06 15.25
CA ILE A 278 -9.19 0.00 16.22
C ILE A 278 -9.98 1.08 15.51
N ILE A 279 -11.13 1.41 16.07
CA ILE A 279 -12.05 2.40 15.51
C ILE A 279 -12.38 3.45 16.58
N GLU A 280 -12.39 4.71 16.17
CA GLU A 280 -12.94 5.82 16.94
C GLU A 280 -14.02 6.51 16.12
N VAL A 281 -15.23 6.55 16.67
CA VAL A 281 -16.39 7.15 16.01
C VAL A 281 -17.26 7.92 17.00
N PRO A 282 -17.93 9.01 16.57
CA PRO A 282 -18.98 9.61 17.36
C PRO A 282 -20.08 8.58 17.67
N ASP A 283 -20.66 8.66 18.87
CA ASP A 283 -21.64 7.69 19.40
C ASP A 283 -22.81 7.40 18.45
N ALA A 284 -23.23 8.41 17.66
CA ALA A 284 -24.30 8.28 16.68
C ALA A 284 -24.05 7.23 15.57
N TYR A 285 -22.79 6.90 15.29
CA TYR A 285 -22.40 5.98 14.19
C TYR A 285 -22.04 4.58 14.67
N VAL A 286 -21.95 4.35 15.99
CA VAL A 286 -21.56 3.06 16.59
C VAL A 286 -22.43 1.91 16.07
N GLY A 287 -23.74 2.11 16.01
CA GLY A 287 -24.69 1.08 15.54
C GLY A 287 -24.43 0.64 14.10
N ALA A 288 -24.20 1.58 13.17
CA ALA A 288 -23.91 1.29 11.77
C ALA A 288 -22.60 0.52 11.61
N VAL A 289 -21.55 0.94 12.34
CA VAL A 289 -20.22 0.29 12.33
C VAL A 289 -20.32 -1.14 12.86
N MET A 290 -21.03 -1.36 13.99
CA MET A 290 -21.22 -2.68 14.59
C MET A 290 -21.94 -3.65 13.66
N GLU A 291 -23.03 -3.21 13.00
CA GLU A 291 -23.79 -4.01 12.04
C GLU A 291 -22.93 -4.45 10.84
N LYS A 292 -22.22 -3.50 10.24
CA LYS A 292 -21.36 -3.74 9.07
C LYS A 292 -20.21 -4.69 9.40
N LEU A 293 -19.50 -4.46 10.49
CA LEU A 293 -18.36 -5.29 10.90
C LEU A 293 -18.81 -6.67 11.36
N GLY A 294 -19.97 -6.80 12.02
CA GLY A 294 -20.54 -8.10 12.36
C GLY A 294 -20.79 -8.97 11.13
N SER A 295 -21.31 -8.41 10.04
CA SER A 295 -21.50 -9.12 8.77
C SER A 295 -20.18 -9.56 8.12
N ARG A 296 -19.07 -8.87 8.42
CA ARG A 296 -17.72 -9.13 7.96
C ARG A 296 -16.89 -10.02 8.90
N LYS A 297 -17.56 -10.67 9.87
CA LYS A 297 -16.98 -11.60 10.85
C LYS A 297 -16.01 -10.95 11.84
N ALA A 298 -16.19 -9.68 12.14
CA ALA A 298 -15.47 -9.02 13.22
C ALA A 298 -16.01 -9.50 14.58
N GLU A 299 -15.08 -9.75 15.50
CA GLU A 299 -15.34 -10.09 16.90
C GLU A 299 -14.99 -8.87 17.76
N LEU A 300 -15.95 -8.38 18.55
CA LEU A 300 -15.73 -7.27 19.48
C LEU A 300 -14.81 -7.71 20.62
N ILE A 301 -13.72 -7.01 20.82
CA ILE A 301 -12.76 -7.26 21.91
C ILE A 301 -13.02 -6.28 23.05
N ASN A 302 -13.12 -4.99 22.74
CA ASN A 302 -13.28 -3.94 23.73
C ASN A 302 -14.11 -2.78 23.17
N MET A 303 -14.84 -2.08 24.02
CA MET A 303 -15.57 -0.87 23.68
C MET A 303 -15.66 0.05 24.89
N GLY A 304 -15.30 1.29 24.71
CA GLY A 304 -15.34 2.31 25.75
C GLY A 304 -15.70 3.69 25.21
N THR A 305 -16.53 4.43 25.94
CA THR A 305 -16.87 5.81 25.59
C THR A 305 -15.78 6.74 26.12
N ARG A 306 -15.32 7.68 25.30
CA ARG A 306 -14.37 8.74 25.68
C ARG A 306 -15.11 10.03 26.01
N GLU A 307 -14.46 10.92 26.73
CA GLU A 307 -14.94 12.28 26.94
C GLU A 307 -15.07 12.99 25.58
N GLY A 308 -16.20 13.69 25.37
CA GLY A 308 -16.46 14.36 24.08
C GLY A 308 -17.47 13.66 23.16
N GLY A 309 -18.10 12.53 23.58
CA GLY A 309 -19.17 11.86 22.83
C GLY A 309 -18.64 11.01 21.66
N SER A 310 -17.43 10.47 21.78
CA SER A 310 -16.86 9.48 20.89
C SER A 310 -16.69 8.13 21.57
N THR A 311 -16.82 7.05 20.80
CA THR A 311 -16.63 5.68 21.27
C THR A 311 -15.39 5.09 20.61
N HIS A 312 -14.50 4.54 21.43
CA HIS A 312 -13.36 3.72 21.05
C HIS A 312 -13.79 2.26 21.01
N ILE A 313 -13.51 1.56 19.90
CA ILE A 313 -13.93 0.17 19.67
C ILE A 313 -12.76 -0.63 19.12
N GLU A 314 -12.50 -1.79 19.71
CA GLU A 314 -11.49 -2.73 19.27
C GLU A 314 -12.16 -4.01 18.77
N PHE A 315 -11.77 -4.42 17.56
CA PHE A 315 -12.25 -5.65 16.95
C PHE A 315 -11.09 -6.54 16.53
N ARG A 316 -11.32 -7.83 16.55
CA ARG A 316 -10.52 -8.81 15.84
C ARG A 316 -11.27 -9.27 14.60
N ILE A 317 -10.69 -9.10 13.42
CA ILE A 317 -11.36 -9.31 12.15
C ILE A 317 -10.47 -10.04 11.14
N PRO A 318 -11.00 -10.97 10.31
CA PRO A 318 -10.23 -11.49 9.18
C PRO A 318 -9.78 -10.38 8.22
N SER A 319 -8.53 -10.39 7.78
CA SER A 319 -8.00 -9.36 6.85
C SER A 319 -8.88 -9.19 5.60
N ARG A 320 -9.47 -10.28 5.08
CA ARG A 320 -10.43 -10.21 3.95
C ARG A 320 -11.74 -9.48 4.31
N GLY A 321 -12.11 -9.39 5.58
CA GLY A 321 -13.25 -8.63 6.05
C GLY A 321 -13.03 -7.11 6.01
N LEU A 322 -11.78 -6.66 6.03
CA LEU A 322 -11.41 -5.24 5.90
C LEU A 322 -11.28 -4.80 4.43
N MET A 323 -11.08 -5.74 3.50
CA MET A 323 -10.99 -5.40 2.08
C MET A 323 -12.25 -4.67 1.63
N GLY A 324 -12.08 -3.46 1.07
CA GLY A 324 -13.16 -2.60 0.63
C GLY A 324 -14.04 -2.00 1.73
N TYR A 325 -13.69 -2.13 3.01
CA TYR A 325 -14.49 -1.56 4.10
C TYR A 325 -14.24 -0.06 4.32
N ARG A 326 -13.03 0.42 4.06
CA ARG A 326 -12.66 1.82 4.34
C ARG A 326 -13.56 2.87 3.67
N PRO A 327 -13.92 2.78 2.38
CA PRO A 327 -14.85 3.71 1.75
C PRO A 327 -16.28 3.64 2.33
N GLU A 328 -16.77 2.44 2.66
CA GLU A 328 -18.05 2.28 3.34
C GLU A 328 -18.02 2.94 4.72
N PHE A 329 -16.97 2.68 5.51
CA PHE A 329 -16.78 3.26 6.82
C PHE A 329 -16.79 4.80 6.80
N LEU A 330 -16.07 5.42 5.86
CA LEU A 330 -16.06 6.88 5.70
C LEU A 330 -17.45 7.41 5.30
N THR A 331 -18.19 6.68 4.49
CA THR A 331 -19.55 7.04 4.11
C THR A 331 -20.52 6.92 5.30
N ASP A 332 -20.49 5.80 6.02
CA ASP A 332 -21.37 5.52 7.15
C ASP A 332 -21.12 6.47 8.33
N THR A 333 -19.89 6.97 8.48
CA THR A 333 -19.48 7.92 9.54
C THR A 333 -19.44 9.39 9.08
N ASN A 334 -19.88 9.69 7.85
CA ASN A 334 -19.77 11.01 7.23
C ASN A 334 -18.36 11.62 7.32
N GLY A 335 -17.31 10.77 7.26
CA GLY A 335 -15.93 11.17 7.37
C GLY A 335 -15.42 11.47 8.80
N ASN A 336 -16.26 11.30 9.82
CA ASN A 336 -15.89 11.60 11.22
C ASN A 336 -15.29 10.40 11.98
N GLY A 337 -15.11 9.26 11.32
CA GLY A 337 -14.52 8.07 11.92
C GLY A 337 -13.02 7.94 11.65
N ILE A 338 -12.29 7.45 12.64
CA ILE A 338 -10.88 7.06 12.52
C ILE A 338 -10.82 5.53 12.56
N MET A 339 -10.05 4.94 11.65
CA MET A 339 -9.88 3.50 11.53
C MET A 339 -8.42 3.14 11.32
N ASN A 340 -7.88 2.36 12.24
CA ASN A 340 -6.52 1.79 12.17
C ASN A 340 -6.59 0.29 12.35
N HIS A 341 -5.69 -0.44 11.71
CA HIS A 341 -5.60 -1.89 11.84
C HIS A 341 -4.15 -2.36 11.75
N VAL A 342 -3.86 -3.47 12.44
CA VAL A 342 -2.55 -4.10 12.47
C VAL A 342 -2.72 -5.62 12.42
N PHE A 343 -1.79 -6.30 11.73
CA PHE A 343 -1.78 -7.76 11.67
C PHE A 343 -1.64 -8.40 13.07
N ASP A 344 -2.50 -9.36 13.40
CA ASP A 344 -2.60 -10.01 14.73
C ASP A 344 -2.50 -11.55 14.65
N GLY A 345 -1.84 -12.08 13.62
CA GLY A 345 -1.60 -13.52 13.51
C GLY A 345 -2.58 -14.26 12.61
N TYR A 346 -2.66 -15.58 12.77
CA TYR A 346 -3.51 -16.49 11.98
C TYR A 346 -4.48 -17.21 12.88
N GLU A 347 -5.75 -17.32 12.44
CA GLU A 347 -6.80 -18.10 13.09
C GLU A 347 -7.54 -19.01 12.10
N PRO A 348 -8.26 -20.02 12.59
CA PRO A 348 -9.09 -20.86 11.72
C PRO A 348 -10.06 -20.06 10.88
N TYR A 349 -10.21 -20.43 9.63
CA TYR A 349 -11.07 -19.77 8.64
C TYR A 349 -12.50 -19.58 9.15
N LYS A 350 -12.99 -18.32 9.21
CA LYS A 350 -14.28 -17.92 9.81
C LYS A 350 -15.49 -18.13 8.89
N GLY A 351 -15.33 -18.84 7.77
CA GLY A 351 -16.40 -19.06 6.79
C GLY A 351 -16.52 -17.92 5.76
N GLU A 352 -17.50 -18.00 4.88
CA GLU A 352 -17.64 -17.03 3.79
C GLU A 352 -18.07 -15.64 4.29
N ILE A 353 -17.53 -14.61 3.63
CA ILE A 353 -17.91 -13.21 3.79
C ILE A 353 -18.42 -12.73 2.42
N VAL A 354 -19.67 -12.26 2.39
CA VAL A 354 -20.24 -11.66 1.18
C VAL A 354 -19.82 -10.21 1.12
N THR A 355 -18.85 -9.91 0.26
CA THR A 355 -18.30 -8.55 0.13
C THR A 355 -18.92 -7.76 -1.03
N ARG A 356 -19.54 -8.42 -2.00
CA ARG A 356 -20.12 -7.78 -3.17
C ARG A 356 -21.60 -8.11 -3.30
N HIS A 357 -22.44 -7.08 -3.29
CA HIS A 357 -23.89 -7.18 -3.45
C HIS A 357 -24.39 -6.74 -4.84
N GLN A 358 -23.51 -6.18 -5.67
CA GLN A 358 -23.83 -5.62 -6.97
C GLN A 358 -23.20 -6.42 -8.10
N GLY A 359 -23.94 -6.66 -9.19
CA GLY A 359 -23.42 -7.26 -10.41
C GLY A 359 -22.73 -6.24 -11.33
N SER A 360 -22.11 -6.73 -12.40
CA SER A 360 -21.50 -5.92 -13.44
C SER A 360 -22.43 -5.68 -14.62
N LEU A 361 -22.44 -4.44 -15.15
CA LEU A 361 -22.94 -4.17 -16.51
C LEU A 361 -21.79 -4.43 -17.49
N ILE A 362 -21.98 -5.37 -18.42
CA ILE A 362 -20.93 -5.88 -19.30
C ILE A 362 -21.23 -5.46 -20.74
N ALA A 363 -20.26 -4.88 -21.43
CA ALA A 363 -20.39 -4.52 -22.83
C ALA A 363 -20.62 -5.75 -23.72
N PHE A 364 -21.62 -5.66 -24.59
CA PHE A 364 -22.01 -6.72 -25.52
C PHE A 364 -21.07 -6.83 -26.72
N GLU A 365 -20.58 -5.72 -27.22
CA GLU A 365 -19.77 -5.64 -28.45
C GLU A 365 -18.65 -4.60 -28.33
N THR A 366 -17.69 -4.68 -29.23
CA THR A 366 -16.59 -3.71 -29.34
C THR A 366 -16.99 -2.55 -30.24
N GLY A 367 -16.76 -1.30 -29.80
CA GLY A 367 -17.09 -0.13 -30.59
C GLY A 367 -17.04 1.17 -29.80
N GLU A 368 -17.57 2.22 -30.39
CA GLU A 368 -17.75 3.50 -29.71
C GLU A 368 -19.14 3.58 -29.06
N THR A 369 -19.20 4.15 -27.88
CA THR A 369 -20.47 4.36 -27.17
C THR A 369 -21.28 5.45 -27.84
N VAL A 370 -22.58 5.27 -27.86
CA VAL A 370 -23.53 6.25 -28.44
C VAL A 370 -24.59 6.62 -27.40
N THR A 371 -25.08 7.87 -27.49
CA THR A 371 -26.07 8.42 -26.55
C THR A 371 -27.26 7.51 -26.30
N TYR A 372 -27.79 6.92 -27.35
CA TYR A 372 -28.97 6.03 -27.28
C TYR A 372 -28.66 4.72 -26.51
N GLY A 373 -27.50 4.12 -26.77
CA GLY A 373 -27.06 2.91 -26.06
C GLY A 373 -26.74 3.19 -24.61
N LEU A 374 -26.08 4.32 -24.29
CA LEU A 374 -25.78 4.75 -22.94
C LEU A 374 -27.06 5.06 -22.15
N TYR A 375 -28.05 5.73 -22.75
CA TYR A 375 -29.31 6.02 -22.11
C TYR A 375 -30.06 4.74 -21.69
N ALA A 376 -30.12 3.75 -22.54
CA ALA A 376 -30.71 2.46 -22.21
C ALA A 376 -29.93 1.66 -21.16
N ALA A 377 -28.60 1.86 -21.08
CA ALA A 377 -27.75 1.20 -20.10
C ALA A 377 -27.85 1.86 -18.72
N GLN A 378 -27.95 3.20 -18.62
CA GLN A 378 -28.08 3.92 -17.35
C GLN A 378 -29.36 3.59 -16.58
N GLU A 379 -30.43 3.17 -17.26
CA GLU A 379 -31.66 2.67 -16.63
C GLU A 379 -31.44 1.36 -15.86
N ARG A 380 -30.33 0.66 -16.13
CA ARG A 380 -29.96 -0.63 -15.52
C ARG A 380 -28.92 -0.52 -14.42
N GLY A 381 -28.31 0.66 -14.27
CA GLY A 381 -27.34 0.90 -13.21
C GLY A 381 -26.42 2.08 -13.48
N ARG A 382 -25.46 2.27 -12.58
CA ARG A 382 -24.47 3.36 -12.63
C ARG A 382 -23.38 3.03 -13.64
N LEU A 383 -23.07 3.96 -14.56
CA LEU A 383 -22.08 3.76 -15.61
C LEU A 383 -20.69 4.26 -15.21
N PHE A 384 -19.66 3.56 -15.69
CA PHE A 384 -18.22 3.88 -15.53
C PHE A 384 -17.55 4.24 -16.85
N VAL A 385 -18.19 4.07 -17.97
CA VAL A 385 -17.61 3.99 -19.31
C VAL A 385 -17.31 5.36 -19.92
N GLY A 386 -16.17 5.41 -20.65
CA GLY A 386 -15.82 6.46 -21.61
C GLY A 386 -16.26 6.15 -23.06
N PRO A 387 -15.66 6.82 -24.06
CA PRO A 387 -16.11 6.75 -25.45
C PRO A 387 -15.89 5.40 -26.15
N GLY A 388 -14.84 4.65 -25.81
CA GLY A 388 -14.50 3.36 -26.42
C GLY A 388 -14.72 2.19 -25.49
N VAL A 389 -15.29 1.10 -26.01
CA VAL A 389 -15.52 -0.16 -25.27
C VAL A 389 -15.17 -1.37 -26.13
N TYR A 390 -14.94 -2.49 -25.47
CA TYR A 390 -14.80 -3.80 -26.12
C TYR A 390 -15.71 -4.84 -25.45
N GLU A 391 -16.04 -5.91 -26.18
CA GLU A 391 -16.82 -7.02 -25.64
C GLU A 391 -16.22 -7.56 -24.35
N GLY A 392 -17.03 -7.70 -23.30
CA GLY A 392 -16.58 -8.18 -22.00
C GLY A 392 -16.00 -7.11 -21.08
N MET A 393 -15.86 -5.86 -21.52
CA MET A 393 -15.51 -4.73 -20.67
C MET A 393 -16.65 -4.42 -19.69
N ILE A 394 -16.33 -4.12 -18.44
CA ILE A 394 -17.31 -3.69 -17.45
C ILE A 394 -17.54 -2.20 -17.61
N VAL A 395 -18.78 -1.85 -17.91
CA VAL A 395 -19.19 -0.47 -18.24
C VAL A 395 -20.05 0.17 -17.16
N GLY A 396 -20.34 -0.57 -16.09
CA GLY A 396 -21.12 -0.05 -14.96
C GLY A 396 -21.41 -1.09 -13.90
N ALA A 397 -22.07 -0.64 -12.82
CA ALA A 397 -22.59 -1.48 -11.72
C ALA A 397 -24.11 -1.66 -11.86
N SER A 398 -24.56 -2.90 -11.73
CA SER A 398 -25.98 -3.25 -11.62
C SER A 398 -26.42 -3.14 -10.16
N PRO A 399 -27.62 -2.62 -9.84
CA PRO A 399 -28.17 -2.68 -8.49
C PRO A 399 -28.55 -4.11 -8.05
N LYS A 400 -28.60 -5.05 -8.99
CA LYS A 400 -28.85 -6.48 -8.74
C LYS A 400 -27.54 -7.22 -8.60
N SER A 401 -27.54 -8.34 -7.89
CA SER A 401 -26.36 -9.21 -7.71
C SER A 401 -25.90 -9.91 -9.00
N GLU A 402 -26.75 -10.00 -10.00
CA GLU A 402 -26.46 -10.67 -11.27
C GLU A 402 -25.81 -9.71 -12.28
N ASP A 403 -24.89 -10.26 -13.06
CA ASP A 403 -24.27 -9.57 -14.18
C ASP A 403 -25.25 -9.40 -15.35
N ILE A 404 -25.28 -8.21 -15.92
CA ILE A 404 -26.15 -7.88 -17.03
C ILE A 404 -25.33 -7.45 -18.24
N THR A 405 -25.55 -8.11 -19.39
CA THR A 405 -24.95 -7.67 -20.65
C THR A 405 -25.77 -6.52 -21.26
N VAL A 406 -25.12 -5.40 -21.58
CA VAL A 406 -25.71 -4.20 -22.14
C VAL A 406 -25.04 -3.81 -23.46
N ASN A 407 -25.82 -3.26 -24.40
CA ASN A 407 -25.26 -2.74 -25.65
C ASN A 407 -25.20 -1.21 -25.62
N VAL A 408 -24.01 -0.67 -25.26
CA VAL A 408 -23.76 0.77 -25.22
C VAL A 408 -23.38 1.37 -26.56
N CYS A 409 -23.16 0.54 -27.59
CA CYS A 409 -22.87 0.95 -28.98
C CYS A 409 -24.13 0.98 -29.86
N LYS A 410 -25.30 0.61 -29.32
CA LYS A 410 -26.55 0.49 -30.07
C LYS A 410 -27.01 1.85 -30.57
N LYS A 411 -27.08 2.00 -31.90
CA LYS A 411 -27.63 3.19 -32.56
C LYS A 411 -29.17 3.16 -32.57
N LYS A 412 -29.77 4.35 -32.55
CA LYS A 412 -31.26 4.50 -32.76
C LYS A 412 -31.61 4.11 -34.18
N HIS A 413 -32.50 3.15 -34.38
CA HIS A 413 -33.08 2.88 -35.71
C HIS A 413 -34.03 4.01 -36.04
N ILE A 414 -33.72 4.74 -37.13
CA ILE A 414 -34.60 5.76 -37.67
C ILE A 414 -35.63 5.04 -38.54
N THR A 415 -36.90 5.02 -38.11
CA THR A 415 -38.01 4.55 -38.90
C THR A 415 -38.79 5.77 -39.37
N ASN A 416 -39.18 5.82 -40.70
CA ASN A 416 -39.85 6.93 -41.33
C ASN A 416 -41.28 7.24 -40.82
N THR A 417 -41.74 6.61 -39.75
CA THR A 417 -43.14 6.66 -39.29
C THR A 417 -43.36 7.44 -37.99
N ARG A 418 -42.38 8.21 -37.50
CA ARG A 418 -42.59 9.04 -36.28
C ARG A 418 -42.69 10.50 -36.61
N ALA A 419 -43.76 11.14 -36.10
CA ALA A 419 -43.95 12.58 -36.13
C ALA A 419 -42.70 13.30 -35.51
N SER A 420 -42.21 14.34 -36.18
CA SER A 420 -40.99 15.11 -35.88
C SER A 420 -41.04 15.93 -34.58
N GLY A 421 -42.00 15.67 -33.69
CA GLY A 421 -42.24 16.49 -32.48
C GLY A 421 -41.92 15.86 -31.12
N SER A 422 -41.40 14.62 -31.05
CA SER A 422 -41.22 13.92 -29.76
C SER A 422 -39.79 13.42 -29.51
N ASP A 423 -38.77 14.06 -30.05
CA ASP A 423 -37.39 13.79 -29.64
C ASP A 423 -37.04 14.63 -28.39
N ASP A 424 -37.52 14.21 -27.22
CA ASP A 424 -36.98 14.70 -25.95
C ASP A 424 -35.49 14.43 -25.93
N ALA A 425 -34.68 15.45 -25.59
CA ALA A 425 -33.24 15.33 -25.46
C ALA A 425 -32.93 14.27 -24.41
N LEU A 426 -32.25 13.17 -24.80
CA LEU A 426 -31.84 12.12 -23.90
C LEU A 426 -30.83 12.69 -22.89
N LYS A 427 -31.21 12.75 -21.61
CA LYS A 427 -30.32 13.19 -20.53
C LYS A 427 -29.46 12.03 -20.06
N LEU A 428 -28.15 12.16 -20.22
CA LEU A 428 -27.18 11.22 -19.65
C LEU A 428 -26.68 11.73 -18.29
N THR A 429 -26.62 10.83 -17.32
CA THR A 429 -25.93 11.07 -16.07
C THR A 429 -24.43 10.97 -16.31
N PRO A 430 -23.59 11.88 -15.76
CA PRO A 430 -22.15 11.76 -15.88
C PRO A 430 -21.67 10.40 -15.39
N PRO A 431 -20.71 9.75 -16.06
CA PRO A 431 -20.16 8.47 -15.62
C PRO A 431 -19.39 8.64 -14.30
N SER A 432 -19.43 7.63 -13.45
CA SER A 432 -18.62 7.60 -12.25
C SER A 432 -17.19 7.20 -12.61
N ILE A 433 -16.22 8.01 -12.20
CA ILE A 433 -14.79 7.70 -12.35
C ILE A 433 -14.34 7.01 -11.06
N LEU A 434 -13.95 5.74 -11.16
CA LEU A 434 -13.46 4.98 -10.03
C LEU A 434 -11.94 5.11 -9.91
N SER A 435 -11.44 5.21 -8.67
CA SER A 435 -10.01 5.09 -8.40
C SER A 435 -9.54 3.65 -8.59
N LEU A 436 -8.22 3.42 -8.57
CA LEU A 436 -7.65 2.07 -8.63
C LEU A 436 -8.18 1.18 -7.50
N GLU A 437 -8.18 1.69 -6.26
CA GLU A 437 -8.66 0.99 -5.07
C GLU A 437 -10.14 0.61 -5.23
N GLN A 438 -10.97 1.55 -5.69
CA GLN A 438 -12.38 1.30 -5.94
C GLN A 438 -12.62 0.26 -7.04
N CYS A 439 -11.76 0.22 -8.06
CA CYS A 439 -11.80 -0.82 -9.10
C CYS A 439 -11.43 -2.20 -8.54
N LEU A 440 -10.36 -2.28 -7.73
CA LEU A 440 -9.91 -3.53 -7.09
C LEU A 440 -10.96 -4.09 -6.12
N GLU A 441 -11.63 -3.21 -5.38
CA GLU A 441 -12.74 -3.56 -4.50
C GLU A 441 -13.97 -4.05 -5.28
N PHE A 442 -14.27 -3.40 -6.41
CA PHE A 442 -15.46 -3.70 -7.20
C PHE A 442 -15.38 -5.05 -7.90
N ILE A 443 -14.21 -5.46 -8.41
CA ILE A 443 -14.10 -6.67 -9.25
C ILE A 443 -14.37 -7.96 -8.47
N ALA A 444 -14.98 -8.93 -9.16
CA ALA A 444 -15.16 -10.31 -8.71
C ALA A 444 -13.96 -11.19 -9.13
N ASP A 445 -13.93 -12.45 -8.67
CA ASP A 445 -12.83 -13.39 -8.95
C ASP A 445 -12.67 -13.74 -10.44
N ASP A 446 -13.75 -13.60 -11.23
CA ASP A 446 -13.76 -13.81 -12.68
C ASP A 446 -13.53 -12.52 -13.47
N GLU A 447 -13.13 -11.44 -12.81
CA GLU A 447 -12.89 -10.12 -13.36
C GLU A 447 -11.43 -9.69 -13.17
N LEU A 448 -10.99 -8.73 -13.96
CA LEU A 448 -9.64 -8.17 -13.95
C LEU A 448 -9.73 -6.64 -14.04
N VAL A 449 -8.74 -5.96 -13.45
CA VAL A 449 -8.50 -4.53 -13.69
C VAL A 449 -7.38 -4.41 -14.73
N GLU A 450 -7.65 -3.75 -15.83
CA GLU A 450 -6.69 -3.34 -16.84
C GLU A 450 -6.11 -1.99 -16.43
N VAL A 451 -4.81 -1.94 -16.22
CA VAL A 451 -4.06 -0.76 -15.76
C VAL A 451 -3.17 -0.27 -16.91
N THR A 452 -3.38 0.96 -17.32
CA THR A 452 -2.58 1.63 -18.33
C THR A 452 -2.13 3.01 -17.84
N PRO A 453 -1.15 3.66 -18.45
CA PRO A 453 -0.73 5.02 -18.06
C PRO A 453 -1.87 6.03 -18.02
N GLU A 454 -2.82 5.93 -18.97
CA GLU A 454 -3.90 6.91 -19.14
C GLU A 454 -5.22 6.47 -18.49
N ASN A 455 -5.51 5.16 -18.47
CA ASN A 455 -6.80 4.65 -18.07
C ASN A 455 -6.73 3.46 -17.12
N ILE A 456 -7.75 3.31 -16.29
CA ILE A 456 -8.04 2.12 -15.50
C ILE A 456 -9.39 1.59 -15.99
N ARG A 457 -9.44 0.33 -16.43
CA ARG A 457 -10.64 -0.31 -16.95
C ARG A 457 -10.86 -1.64 -16.25
N MET A 458 -12.10 -2.03 -16.10
CA MET A 458 -12.46 -3.35 -15.57
C MET A 458 -13.01 -4.23 -16.68
N ARG A 459 -12.74 -5.53 -16.63
CA ARG A 459 -13.20 -6.47 -17.63
C ARG A 459 -13.45 -7.86 -17.06
N LYS A 460 -14.24 -8.63 -17.77
CA LYS A 460 -14.31 -10.08 -17.50
C LYS A 460 -13.01 -10.76 -17.96
N ARG A 461 -12.58 -11.79 -17.22
CA ARG A 461 -11.43 -12.62 -17.61
C ARG A 461 -11.68 -13.28 -18.97
N ILE A 462 -12.87 -13.81 -19.15
CA ILE A 462 -13.36 -14.34 -20.45
C ILE A 462 -14.23 -13.27 -21.11
N LEU A 463 -13.74 -12.69 -22.21
CA LEU A 463 -14.41 -11.59 -22.88
C LEU A 463 -15.71 -12.03 -23.58
N SER A 464 -15.69 -13.15 -24.32
CA SER A 464 -16.84 -13.62 -25.09
C SER A 464 -18.00 -14.08 -24.19
N LYS A 465 -19.19 -13.52 -24.44
CA LYS A 465 -20.42 -13.92 -23.75
C LYS A 465 -20.71 -15.42 -23.90
N GLU A 466 -20.52 -15.95 -25.11
CA GLU A 466 -20.80 -17.38 -25.38
C GLU A 466 -19.89 -18.30 -24.55
N GLN A 467 -18.61 -17.95 -24.47
CA GLN A 467 -17.65 -18.73 -23.67
C GLN A 467 -17.96 -18.66 -22.17
N ARG A 468 -18.35 -17.49 -21.64
CA ARG A 468 -18.79 -17.36 -20.25
C ARG A 468 -20.01 -18.23 -19.96
N MET A 469 -21.00 -18.25 -20.85
CA MET A 469 -22.19 -19.10 -20.70
C MET A 469 -21.83 -20.60 -20.72
N LYS A 470 -20.96 -21.04 -21.64
CA LYS A 470 -20.49 -22.44 -21.69
C LYS A 470 -19.78 -22.84 -20.38
N GLN A 471 -18.91 -21.98 -19.87
CA GLN A 471 -18.21 -22.25 -18.61
C GLN A 471 -19.16 -22.33 -17.40
N ALA A 472 -20.18 -21.48 -17.35
CA ALA A 472 -21.20 -21.53 -16.29
C ALA A 472 -22.03 -22.82 -16.33
N PHE A 473 -22.29 -23.38 -17.53
CA PHE A 473 -22.96 -24.68 -17.69
C PHE A 473 -22.10 -25.85 -17.22
N HIS A 474 -20.78 -25.80 -17.40
CA HIS A 474 -19.87 -26.87 -16.95
C HIS A 474 -19.55 -26.86 -15.45
N LYS A 475 -19.87 -25.75 -14.73
CA LYS A 475 -19.70 -25.64 -13.29
C LYS A 475 -20.93 -26.06 -12.46
N LYS A 476 -22.08 -26.27 -13.11
CA LYS A 476 -23.29 -26.87 -12.53
C LYS A 476 -23.29 -28.37 -12.74
#